data_d234bff4cd3a45381a27dedb40afc14b
#
_entry.id   d234bff4cd3a45381a27dedb40afc14b
#
_cell.length_a   1.000
_cell.length_b   1.000
_cell.length_c   1.000
_cell.angle_alpha   90.00
_cell.angle_beta   90.00
_cell.angle_gamma   90.00
#
_symmetry.space_group_name_H-M   'P 1'
#
loop_
_entity.id
_entity.type
_entity.pdbx_description
1 polymer ?
#
loop_
_entity_poly.entity_id
_entity_poly.type
_entity_poly.pdbx_seq_one_letter_code
_entity_poly.pdbx_strand_id
1 'polypeptide(L)'
;MPYRNPDLVADMARTVDHISGGRLILGLGAGWYPQDFIAYGYEYGTVRSRMDQFDEGLQRIEYRLEHLTPKPLRPIPILIGGGGERRTIPAAARHAHIWHSFEPIEAFRRKNELLKRLATEAGRDETAIERAIAWTDAKTADAFVDEGVTLFTTEIHPDDNGYDFSELETMLAWRNQ
;
A
#
# COMPACT_ATOMS: atom_id res chain seq x y z
N MET A 1 6.24 3.06 8.39
CA MET A 1 6.01 3.95 9.57
C MET A 1 7.22 4.12 10.49
N PRO A 2 8.20 3.21 10.53
CA PRO A 2 9.27 3.30 11.54
C PRO A 2 10.23 4.49 11.39
N TYR A 3 10.29 5.10 10.21
CA TYR A 3 11.29 6.14 9.91
C TYR A 3 10.81 7.58 10.13
N ARG A 4 9.57 7.81 10.54
CA ARG A 4 9.02 9.17 10.73
C ARG A 4 7.92 9.19 11.79
N ASN A 5 7.80 10.34 12.44
CA ASN A 5 6.64 10.61 13.29
C ASN A 5 5.36 10.58 12.44
N PRO A 6 4.30 9.87 12.86
CA PRO A 6 3.06 9.74 12.09
C PRO A 6 2.38 11.07 11.76
N ASP A 7 2.38 12.01 12.69
CA ASP A 7 1.77 13.33 12.50
C ASP A 7 2.53 14.13 11.43
N LEU A 8 3.88 14.04 11.46
CA LEU A 8 4.71 14.66 10.42
C LEU A 8 4.47 14.01 9.05
N VAL A 9 4.25 12.69 8.99
CA VAL A 9 3.88 12.01 7.73
C VAL A 9 2.57 12.57 7.17
N ALA A 10 1.58 12.79 8.01
CA ALA A 10 0.31 13.40 7.60
C ALA A 10 0.50 14.83 7.07
N ASP A 11 1.31 15.65 7.73
CA ASP A 11 1.63 17.03 7.29
C ASP A 11 2.36 17.03 5.94
N MET A 12 3.32 16.12 5.76
CA MET A 12 4.02 15.93 4.48
C MET A 12 3.07 15.45 3.40
N ALA A 13 2.21 14.47 3.69
CA ALA A 13 1.21 13.94 2.75
C ALA A 13 0.27 15.04 2.27
N ARG A 14 -0.30 15.85 3.18
CA ARG A 14 -1.12 17.01 2.83
C ARG A 14 -0.36 17.98 1.90
N THR A 15 0.91 18.25 2.19
CA THR A 15 1.73 19.15 1.39
C THR A 15 1.95 18.60 -0.03
N VAL A 16 2.27 17.31 -0.15
CA VAL A 16 2.43 16.66 -1.46
C VAL A 16 1.09 16.59 -2.20
N ASP A 17 -0.02 16.36 -1.50
CA ASP A 17 -1.37 16.38 -2.10
C ASP A 17 -1.66 17.74 -2.76
N HIS A 18 -1.37 18.84 -2.06
CA HIS A 18 -1.52 20.20 -2.63
C HIS A 18 -0.60 20.43 -3.84
N ILE A 19 0.68 20.08 -3.75
CA ILE A 19 1.64 20.23 -4.86
C ILE A 19 1.24 19.39 -6.07
N SER A 20 0.72 18.19 -5.84
CA SER A 20 0.31 17.28 -6.91
C SER A 20 -1.08 17.59 -7.49
N GLY A 21 -1.85 18.54 -6.92
CA GLY A 21 -3.22 18.79 -7.33
C GLY A 21 -4.16 17.62 -7.01
N GLY A 22 -4.00 17.00 -5.84
CA GLY A 22 -4.86 15.93 -5.34
C GLY A 22 -4.57 14.55 -5.92
N ARG A 23 -3.35 14.26 -6.42
CA ARG A 23 -3.00 12.96 -7.02
C ARG A 23 -2.30 11.99 -6.07
N LEU A 24 -2.02 12.41 -4.82
CA LEU A 24 -1.28 11.57 -3.87
C LEU A 24 -2.06 10.31 -3.49
N ILE A 25 -1.38 9.18 -3.48
CA ILE A 25 -1.72 7.95 -2.76
C ILE A 25 -0.65 7.77 -1.69
N LEU A 26 -1.04 7.67 -0.43
CA LEU A 26 -0.12 7.52 0.69
C LEU A 26 0.14 6.04 0.97
N GLY A 27 1.29 5.52 0.49
CA GLY A 27 1.72 4.15 0.76
C GLY A 27 2.37 4.02 2.14
N LEU A 28 1.87 3.10 2.95
CA LEU A 28 2.31 2.87 4.32
C LEU A 28 2.60 1.39 4.57
N GLY A 29 3.64 1.12 5.39
CA GLY A 29 4.02 -0.20 5.81
C GLY A 29 4.76 -0.19 7.16
N ALA A 30 4.90 -1.37 7.77
CA ALA A 30 5.57 -1.53 9.06
C ALA A 30 7.11 -1.56 8.98
N GLY A 31 7.68 -1.54 7.77
CA GLY A 31 9.12 -1.71 7.54
C GLY A 31 9.57 -3.17 7.68
N TRP A 32 10.32 -3.65 6.71
CA TRP A 32 10.78 -5.05 6.69
C TRP A 32 12.28 -5.18 6.46
N TYR A 33 12.93 -4.18 5.87
CA TYR A 33 14.32 -4.23 5.44
C TYR A 33 15.27 -3.67 6.52
N PRO A 34 16.07 -4.52 7.22
CA PRO A 34 16.88 -4.10 8.35
C PRO A 34 17.93 -3.03 8.01
N GLN A 35 18.47 -3.06 6.79
CA GLN A 35 19.54 -2.14 6.36
C GLN A 35 19.09 -0.68 6.35
N ASP A 36 17.81 -0.40 6.04
CA ASP A 36 17.29 0.96 6.10
C ASP A 36 17.31 1.50 7.54
N PHE A 37 16.94 0.65 8.51
CA PHE A 37 16.98 1.03 9.91
C PHE A 37 18.40 1.37 10.35
N ILE A 38 19.38 0.57 9.96
CA ILE A 38 20.80 0.82 10.24
C ILE A 38 21.26 2.11 9.56
N ALA A 39 20.97 2.30 8.28
CA ALA A 39 21.38 3.45 7.48
C ALA A 39 20.84 4.78 8.03
N TYR A 40 19.60 4.76 8.56
CA TYR A 40 18.95 5.96 9.10
C TYR A 40 19.04 6.08 10.63
N GLY A 41 19.71 5.15 11.31
CA GLY A 41 19.92 5.19 12.76
C GLY A 41 18.66 4.89 13.58
N TYR A 42 17.72 4.12 13.01
CA TYR A 42 16.51 3.68 13.73
C TYR A 42 16.69 2.29 14.33
N GLU A 43 16.02 2.03 15.43
CA GLU A 43 15.97 0.71 16.03
C GLU A 43 15.04 -0.20 15.21
N TYR A 44 15.56 -1.33 14.71
CA TYR A 44 14.76 -2.30 13.95
C TYR A 44 13.69 -2.98 14.80
N GLY A 45 13.99 -3.26 16.07
CA GLY A 45 13.09 -3.89 17.00
C GLY A 45 12.62 -5.29 16.56
N THR A 46 11.44 -5.67 17.00
CA THR A 46 10.79 -6.94 16.65
C THR A 46 9.66 -6.72 15.63
N VAL A 47 9.24 -7.78 14.95
CA VAL A 47 8.03 -7.73 14.10
C VAL A 47 6.83 -7.20 14.89
N ARG A 48 6.68 -7.63 16.14
CA ARG A 48 5.58 -7.19 17.01
C ARG A 48 5.65 -5.68 17.26
N SER A 49 6.80 -5.16 17.72
CA SER A 49 6.93 -3.73 18.02
C SER A 49 6.70 -2.86 16.79
N ARG A 50 7.20 -3.28 15.62
CA ARG A 50 6.96 -2.55 14.36
C ARG A 50 5.48 -2.54 13.95
N MET A 51 4.78 -3.66 14.14
CA MET A 51 3.35 -3.73 13.86
C MET A 51 2.51 -2.94 14.85
N ASP A 52 2.91 -2.90 16.14
CA ASP A 52 2.24 -2.07 17.14
C ASP A 52 2.39 -0.58 16.81
N GLN A 53 3.60 -0.14 16.43
CA GLN A 53 3.86 1.23 15.94
C GLN A 53 3.12 1.54 14.64
N PHE A 54 2.92 0.54 13.77
CA PHE A 54 2.19 0.71 12.52
C PHE A 54 0.70 0.94 12.77
N ASP A 55 0.08 0.12 13.63
CA ASP A 55 -1.33 0.26 13.99
C ASP A 55 -1.61 1.62 14.69
N GLU A 56 -0.78 2.01 15.65
CA GLU A 56 -0.88 3.33 16.29
C GLU A 56 -0.67 4.46 15.29
N GLY A 57 0.31 4.32 14.41
CA GLY A 57 0.64 5.33 13.42
C GLY A 57 -0.46 5.55 12.39
N LEU A 58 -1.17 4.51 11.97
CA LEU A 58 -2.32 4.64 11.06
C LEU A 58 -3.41 5.52 11.67
N GLN A 59 -3.80 5.23 12.92
CA GLN A 59 -4.82 6.01 13.63
C GLN A 59 -4.42 7.48 13.78
N ARG A 60 -3.15 7.76 14.08
CA ARG A 60 -2.64 9.13 14.23
C ARG A 60 -2.64 9.87 12.90
N ILE A 61 -2.25 9.21 11.79
CA ILE A 61 -2.27 9.80 10.45
C ILE A 61 -3.70 10.15 10.05
N GLU A 62 -4.64 9.22 10.19
CA GLU A 62 -6.05 9.46 9.85
C GLU A 62 -6.60 10.63 10.64
N TYR A 63 -6.45 10.61 11.97
CA TYR A 63 -6.87 11.71 12.83
C TYR A 63 -6.26 13.05 12.42
N ARG A 64 -4.94 13.06 12.13
CA ARG A 64 -4.22 14.28 11.76
C ARG A 64 -4.71 14.83 10.43
N LEU A 65 -4.87 13.99 9.39
CA LEU A 65 -5.36 14.39 8.07
C LEU A 65 -6.75 15.03 8.14
N GLU A 66 -7.62 14.55 9.01
CA GLU A 66 -8.96 15.12 9.22
C GLU A 66 -8.93 16.51 9.90
N HIS A 67 -7.91 16.79 10.72
CA HIS A 67 -7.83 18.00 11.57
C HIS A 67 -6.81 19.03 11.07
N LEU A 68 -6.10 18.79 9.96
CA LEU A 68 -5.15 19.74 9.39
C LEU A 68 -5.84 21.01 8.86
N THR A 69 -5.13 22.14 8.99
CA THR A 69 -5.49 23.41 8.36
C THR A 69 -4.29 23.95 7.58
N PRO A 70 -4.39 24.14 6.25
CA PRO A 70 -5.50 23.70 5.39
C PRO A 70 -5.62 22.18 5.30
N LYS A 71 -6.82 21.69 5.02
CA LYS A 71 -7.07 20.26 4.77
C LYS A 71 -6.40 19.81 3.47
N PRO A 72 -6.20 18.50 3.24
CA PRO A 72 -5.94 17.96 1.91
C PRO A 72 -6.98 18.40 0.89
N LEU A 73 -6.62 18.44 -0.39
CA LEU A 73 -7.54 18.83 -1.49
C LEU A 73 -8.68 17.78 -1.64
N ARG A 74 -8.42 16.55 -1.27
CA ARG A 74 -9.39 15.45 -1.22
C ARG A 74 -8.99 14.46 -0.11
N PRO A 75 -9.86 13.52 0.29
CA PRO A 75 -9.43 12.39 1.09
C PRO A 75 -8.25 11.68 0.41
N ILE A 76 -7.09 11.61 1.09
CA ILE A 76 -5.88 10.96 0.56
C ILE A 76 -6.05 9.45 0.70
N PRO A 77 -6.06 8.66 -0.40
CA PRO A 77 -6.13 7.21 -0.28
C PRO A 77 -4.90 6.66 0.45
N ILE A 78 -5.12 5.75 1.39
CA ILE A 78 -4.08 5.01 2.10
C ILE A 78 -3.89 3.67 1.40
N LEU A 79 -2.66 3.39 0.94
CA LEU A 79 -2.25 2.10 0.44
C LEU A 79 -1.49 1.36 1.53
N ILE A 80 -1.91 0.14 1.85
CA ILE A 80 -1.19 -0.75 2.77
C ILE A 80 -0.67 -1.96 2.00
N GLY A 81 0.65 -2.15 2.04
CA GLY A 81 1.34 -3.26 1.39
C GLY A 81 1.63 -4.43 2.32
N GLY A 82 1.52 -5.64 1.78
CA GLY A 82 1.91 -6.88 2.43
C GLY A 82 0.78 -7.85 2.74
N GLY A 83 1.16 -9.12 2.96
CA GLY A 83 0.24 -10.25 3.09
C GLY A 83 0.19 -10.88 4.48
N GLY A 84 0.62 -10.21 5.54
CA GLY A 84 0.63 -10.76 6.91
C GLY A 84 -0.79 -10.95 7.46
N GLU A 85 -1.25 -12.20 7.54
CA GLU A 85 -2.63 -12.56 7.90
C GLU A 85 -3.03 -12.13 9.33
N ARG A 86 -2.07 -12.06 10.26
CA ARG A 86 -2.35 -11.75 11.66
C ARG A 86 -2.42 -10.25 11.97
N ARG A 87 -1.76 -9.42 11.20
CA ARG A 87 -1.63 -7.98 11.50
C ARG A 87 -1.83 -7.10 10.28
N THR A 88 -1.13 -7.37 9.16
CA THR A 88 -1.16 -6.50 7.98
C THR A 88 -2.53 -6.51 7.29
N ILE A 89 -3.10 -7.70 7.04
CA ILE A 89 -4.44 -7.80 6.43
C ILE A 89 -5.53 -7.23 7.37
N PRO A 90 -5.54 -7.49 8.68
CA PRO A 90 -6.43 -6.80 9.61
C PRO A 90 -6.28 -5.27 9.61
N ALA A 91 -5.05 -4.74 9.49
CA ALA A 91 -4.83 -3.30 9.37
C ALA A 91 -5.38 -2.77 8.02
N ALA A 92 -5.12 -3.48 6.91
CA ALA A 92 -5.66 -3.12 5.60
C ALA A 92 -7.20 -3.14 5.59
N ALA A 93 -7.82 -4.13 6.21
CA ALA A 93 -9.27 -4.23 6.33
C ALA A 93 -9.89 -3.02 7.05
N ARG A 94 -9.21 -2.46 8.06
CA ARG A 94 -9.70 -1.31 8.83
C ARG A 94 -9.39 0.04 8.18
N HIS A 95 -8.22 0.20 7.58
CA HIS A 95 -7.65 1.51 7.24
C HIS A 95 -7.35 1.70 5.75
N ALA A 96 -7.13 0.62 4.96
CA ALA A 96 -6.71 0.77 3.58
C ALA A 96 -7.84 1.20 2.65
N HIS A 97 -7.49 2.03 1.67
CA HIS A 97 -8.26 2.27 0.45
C HIS A 97 -7.72 1.40 -0.69
N ILE A 98 -6.44 1.01 -0.60
CA ILE A 98 -5.77 0.11 -1.54
C ILE A 98 -4.99 -0.92 -0.73
N TRP A 99 -5.21 -2.21 -0.99
CA TRP A 99 -4.37 -3.29 -0.46
C TRP A 99 -3.47 -3.82 -1.56
N HIS A 100 -2.15 -3.70 -1.37
CA HIS A 100 -1.15 -4.19 -2.31
C HIS A 100 -0.52 -5.49 -1.82
N SER A 101 -0.55 -6.52 -2.67
CA SER A 101 0.03 -7.84 -2.42
C SER A 101 1.20 -8.15 -3.38
N PHE A 102 2.05 -9.08 -2.97
CA PHE A 102 3.15 -9.65 -3.78
C PHE A 102 3.01 -11.17 -3.88
N GLU A 103 1.86 -11.70 -3.54
CA GLU A 103 1.64 -13.13 -3.38
C GLU A 103 1.27 -13.80 -4.71
N PRO A 104 1.67 -15.07 -4.90
CA PRO A 104 1.12 -15.88 -5.98
C PRO A 104 -0.40 -15.99 -5.89
N ILE A 105 -1.06 -16.25 -7.03
CA ILE A 105 -2.53 -16.21 -7.17
C ILE A 105 -3.26 -17.03 -6.11
N GLU A 106 -2.80 -18.24 -5.78
CA GLU A 106 -3.47 -19.10 -4.79
C GLU A 106 -3.40 -18.53 -3.37
N ALA A 107 -2.27 -17.94 -3.00
CA ALA A 107 -2.13 -17.26 -1.71
C ALA A 107 -2.92 -15.95 -1.70
N PHE A 108 -2.95 -15.22 -2.82
CA PHE A 108 -3.75 -14.02 -2.98
C PHE A 108 -5.24 -14.30 -2.77
N ARG A 109 -5.81 -15.31 -3.43
CA ARG A 109 -7.22 -15.73 -3.27
C ARG A 109 -7.60 -15.90 -1.81
N ARG A 110 -6.84 -16.72 -1.09
CA ARG A 110 -7.09 -16.98 0.34
C ARG A 110 -7.01 -15.70 1.17
N LYS A 111 -6.03 -14.85 0.91
CA LYS A 111 -5.83 -13.59 1.63
C LYS A 111 -6.87 -12.53 1.27
N ASN A 112 -7.32 -12.50 0.02
CA ASN A 112 -8.40 -11.64 -0.43
C ASN A 112 -9.72 -11.99 0.27
N GLU A 113 -10.05 -13.27 0.39
CA GLU A 113 -11.22 -13.70 1.16
C GLU A 113 -11.10 -13.34 2.65
N LEU A 114 -9.90 -13.43 3.23
CA LEU A 114 -9.65 -12.97 4.60
C LEU A 114 -9.86 -11.46 4.71
N LEU A 115 -9.37 -10.66 3.76
CA LEU A 115 -9.54 -9.21 3.71
C LEU A 115 -11.03 -8.83 3.65
N LYS A 116 -11.79 -9.45 2.74
CA LYS A 116 -13.25 -9.23 2.58
C LYS A 116 -13.98 -9.44 3.89
N ARG A 117 -13.75 -10.61 4.51
CA ARG A 117 -14.38 -10.94 5.79
C ARG A 117 -14.05 -9.93 6.89
N LEU A 118 -12.76 -9.61 7.06
CA LEU A 118 -12.32 -8.68 8.10
C LEU A 118 -12.81 -7.24 7.86
N ALA A 119 -12.93 -6.80 6.61
CA ALA A 119 -13.51 -5.50 6.28
C ALA A 119 -14.99 -5.45 6.68
N THR A 120 -15.76 -6.49 6.36
CA THR A 120 -17.17 -6.62 6.77
C THR A 120 -17.30 -6.65 8.30
N GLU A 121 -16.47 -7.43 9.01
CA GLU A 121 -16.42 -7.47 10.48
C GLU A 121 -16.09 -6.09 11.09
N ALA A 122 -15.28 -5.27 10.40
CA ALA A 122 -14.98 -3.90 10.79
C ALA A 122 -16.04 -2.87 10.39
N GLY A 123 -17.17 -3.31 9.81
CA GLY A 123 -18.25 -2.43 9.37
C GLY A 123 -17.92 -1.63 8.10
N ARG A 124 -16.93 -2.06 7.30
CA ARG A 124 -16.55 -1.42 6.05
C ARG A 124 -17.09 -2.20 4.85
N ASP A 125 -17.43 -1.46 3.81
CA ASP A 125 -17.65 -2.04 2.49
C ASP A 125 -16.31 -2.57 1.93
N GLU A 126 -16.22 -3.88 1.74
CA GLU A 126 -15.02 -4.53 1.24
C GLU A 126 -14.71 -4.14 -0.22
N THR A 127 -15.74 -3.75 -0.99
CA THR A 127 -15.57 -3.29 -2.38
C THR A 127 -14.94 -1.90 -2.47
N ALA A 128 -14.97 -1.13 -1.37
CA ALA A 128 -14.27 0.16 -1.27
C ALA A 128 -12.75 0.01 -1.08
N ILE A 129 -12.23 -1.21 -0.94
CA ILE A 129 -10.79 -1.47 -0.85
C ILE A 129 -10.33 -1.98 -2.22
N GLU A 130 -9.61 -1.16 -2.96
CA GLU A 130 -9.01 -1.55 -4.25
C GLU A 130 -7.92 -2.62 -4.02
N ARG A 131 -7.87 -3.64 -4.89
CA ARG A 131 -6.86 -4.69 -4.87
C ARG A 131 -5.75 -4.35 -5.85
N ALA A 132 -4.51 -4.39 -5.35
CA ALA A 132 -3.32 -4.13 -6.13
C ALA A 132 -2.33 -5.30 -6.04
N ILE A 133 -1.61 -5.57 -7.13
CA ILE A 133 -0.60 -6.63 -7.20
C ILE A 133 0.61 -6.16 -8.01
N ALA A 134 1.78 -6.72 -7.73
CA ALA A 134 2.92 -6.59 -8.61
C ALA A 134 2.67 -7.36 -9.92
N TRP A 135 2.95 -6.72 -11.04
CA TRP A 135 2.89 -7.33 -12.36
C TRP A 135 3.93 -8.44 -12.48
N THR A 136 3.59 -9.51 -13.19
CA THR A 136 4.52 -10.58 -13.55
C THR A 136 4.44 -10.91 -15.03
N ASP A 137 3.26 -11.25 -15.54
CA ASP A 137 2.99 -11.53 -16.94
C ASP A 137 1.48 -11.44 -17.25
N ALA A 138 1.12 -11.36 -18.53
CA ALA A 138 -0.25 -11.19 -18.98
C ALA A 138 -1.20 -12.31 -18.51
N LYS A 139 -0.76 -13.55 -18.59
CA LYS A 139 -1.60 -14.71 -18.22
C LYS A 139 -1.91 -14.72 -16.73
N THR A 140 -0.93 -14.38 -15.90
CA THR A 140 -1.10 -14.27 -14.46
C THR A 140 -1.98 -13.06 -14.11
N ALA A 141 -1.84 -11.96 -14.85
CA ALA A 141 -2.64 -10.76 -14.67
C ALA A 141 -4.13 -11.02 -14.91
N ASP A 142 -4.50 -11.76 -15.96
CA ASP A 142 -5.90 -12.13 -16.20
C ASP A 142 -6.51 -12.88 -15.02
N ALA A 143 -5.79 -13.81 -14.42
CA ALA A 143 -6.25 -14.52 -13.23
C ALA A 143 -6.43 -13.60 -12.00
N PHE A 144 -5.63 -12.56 -11.87
CA PHE A 144 -5.80 -11.56 -10.82
C PHE A 144 -6.97 -10.61 -11.09
N VAL A 145 -7.22 -10.25 -12.35
CA VAL A 145 -8.42 -9.47 -12.74
C VAL A 145 -9.69 -10.23 -12.37
N ASP A 146 -9.74 -11.53 -12.62
CA ASP A 146 -10.87 -12.38 -12.21
C ASP A 146 -11.10 -12.41 -10.69
N GLU A 147 -10.05 -12.15 -9.91
CA GLU A 147 -10.11 -12.03 -8.44
C GLU A 147 -10.37 -10.58 -7.95
N GLY A 148 -10.64 -9.65 -8.86
CA GLY A 148 -10.98 -8.27 -8.54
C GLY A 148 -9.80 -7.31 -8.40
N VAL A 149 -8.61 -7.67 -8.89
CA VAL A 149 -7.47 -6.75 -8.96
C VAL A 149 -7.71 -5.73 -10.08
N THR A 150 -7.52 -4.46 -9.76
CA THR A 150 -7.69 -3.33 -10.69
C THR A 150 -6.43 -2.49 -10.85
N LEU A 151 -5.46 -2.65 -9.95
CA LEU A 151 -4.20 -1.90 -9.96
C LEU A 151 -3.01 -2.86 -10.04
N PHE A 152 -2.20 -2.68 -11.09
CA PHE A 152 -0.94 -3.42 -11.27
C PHE A 152 0.23 -2.46 -11.12
N THR A 153 1.29 -2.90 -10.45
CA THR A 153 2.53 -2.15 -10.28
C THR A 153 3.70 -2.92 -10.87
N THR A 154 4.65 -2.22 -11.47
CA THR A 154 5.92 -2.80 -11.92
C THR A 154 7.08 -1.95 -11.44
N GLU A 155 8.25 -2.54 -11.35
CA GLU A 155 9.49 -1.85 -11.00
C GLU A 155 10.29 -1.57 -12.28
N ILE A 156 10.82 -0.38 -12.39
CA ILE A 156 11.69 0.03 -13.49
C ILE A 156 13.11 0.15 -12.93
N HIS A 157 14.00 -0.71 -13.40
CA HIS A 157 15.39 -0.73 -12.95
C HIS A 157 16.29 0.04 -13.91
N PRO A 158 17.28 0.79 -13.39
CA PRO A 158 18.32 1.38 -14.24
C PRO A 158 19.26 0.29 -14.76
N ASP A 159 19.74 0.47 -15.98
CA ASP A 159 20.84 -0.28 -16.60
C ASP A 159 21.95 0.67 -17.06
N ASP A 160 23.00 0.14 -17.70
CA ASP A 160 24.14 0.93 -18.20
C ASP A 160 23.74 1.93 -19.31
N ASN A 161 22.56 1.78 -19.93
CA ASN A 161 22.07 2.63 -21.03
C ASN A 161 20.90 3.55 -20.61
N GLY A 162 20.44 3.47 -19.34
CA GLY A 162 19.32 4.27 -18.82
C GLY A 162 18.34 3.45 -18.00
N TYR A 163 17.11 3.32 -18.46
CA TYR A 163 16.05 2.53 -17.78
C TYR A 163 15.45 1.52 -18.75
N ASP A 164 15.27 0.28 -18.29
CA ASP A 164 14.56 -0.76 -19.03
C ASP A 164 13.05 -0.61 -18.83
N PHE A 165 12.33 -0.28 -19.88
CA PHE A 165 10.88 -0.14 -19.89
C PHE A 165 10.13 -1.35 -20.49
N SER A 166 10.83 -2.41 -20.88
CA SER A 166 10.25 -3.56 -21.58
C SER A 166 9.09 -4.22 -20.83
N GLU A 167 9.22 -4.37 -19.52
CA GLU A 167 8.16 -4.91 -18.68
C GLU A 167 6.95 -3.98 -18.62
N LEU A 168 7.17 -2.68 -18.46
CA LEU A 168 6.10 -1.67 -18.49
C LEU A 168 5.38 -1.66 -19.84
N GLU A 169 6.11 -1.72 -20.94
CA GLU A 169 5.53 -1.77 -22.28
C GLU A 169 4.67 -3.02 -22.47
N THR A 170 5.12 -4.18 -21.99
CA THR A 170 4.36 -5.43 -22.00
C THR A 170 3.06 -5.32 -21.20
N MET A 171 3.14 -4.75 -19.99
CA MET A 171 1.98 -4.51 -19.14
C MET A 171 0.98 -3.54 -19.79
N LEU A 172 1.47 -2.47 -20.41
CA LEU A 172 0.62 -1.50 -21.11
C LEU A 172 -0.04 -2.11 -22.36
N ALA A 173 0.68 -2.94 -23.11
CA ALA A 173 0.11 -3.66 -24.25
C ALA A 173 -1.02 -4.61 -23.81
N TRP A 174 -0.84 -5.35 -22.72
CA TRP A 174 -1.89 -6.18 -22.14
C TRP A 174 -3.10 -5.36 -21.70
N ARG A 175 -2.90 -4.27 -20.99
CA ARG A 175 -4.00 -3.41 -20.51
C ARG A 175 -4.88 -2.86 -21.62
N ASN A 176 -4.31 -2.63 -22.80
CA ASN A 176 -4.97 -1.99 -23.95
C ASN A 176 -5.67 -3.01 -24.89
N GLN A 177 -5.72 -4.30 -24.54
CA GLN A 177 -6.47 -5.34 -25.27
C GLN A 177 -7.94 -5.33 -24.87
#